data_53b9e8092bfc97139635c40a8371958a
#
_entry.id   53b9e8092bfc97139635c40a8371958a
#
_cell.length_a   1.000
_cell.length_b   1.000
_cell.length_c   1.000
_cell.angle_alpha   90.00
_cell.angle_beta   90.00
_cell.angle_gamma   90.00
#
_symmetry.space_group_name_H-M   'P 1'
#
loop_
_entity.id
_entity.type
_entity.pdbx_description
1 polymer ?
#
loop_
_entity_poly.entity_id
_entity_poly.type
_entity_poly.pdbx_seq_one_letter_code
_entity_poly.pdbx_strand_id
1 'polypeptide(L)'
;MPGVEGRVALVTGAAQGIGRAIALSLAQAGATVAVVDIMEEKSNAVVEEICRGGGQATAFKMNVADEDNVKQAFKDVIAKLGRLEILVNNAGIARDQLIMRMKRADWDLVLGINLTGVFLCTQAAVPAMLKQRWGRIINIASIFGQMGQAGQANYSASKAGVIGLTMATAREVASRNITVNAIAPGFIETAMTQALAPELRETMFKQIPMGRPGHDVDVANAVKFLASEESGYITGNVIKVNGGMLMG
;
A
#
# COMPACT_ATOMS: atom_id res chain seq x y z
N MET A 1 -1.09 0.92 21.35
CA MET A 1 0.00 1.82 20.90
C MET A 1 -0.61 3.16 20.56
N PRO A 2 -0.33 4.23 21.28
CA PRO A 2 -0.75 5.57 20.91
C PRO A 2 0.12 6.02 19.74
N GLY A 3 -0.44 6.26 18.60
CA GLY A 3 0.42 6.68 17.48
C GLY A 3 -0.34 7.10 16.23
N VAL A 4 -1.55 6.58 16.04
CA VAL A 4 -2.43 6.94 14.92
C VAL A 4 -3.82 7.40 15.38
N GLU A 5 -4.06 7.44 16.70
CA GLU A 5 -5.33 7.88 17.28
C GLU A 5 -5.66 9.31 16.86
N GLY A 6 -6.89 9.52 16.39
CA GLY A 6 -7.36 10.81 15.89
C GLY A 6 -6.72 11.27 14.57
N ARG A 7 -5.86 10.47 13.91
CA ARG A 7 -5.30 10.76 12.59
C ARG A 7 -6.26 10.31 11.48
N VAL A 8 -6.15 10.96 10.33
CA VAL A 8 -6.87 10.55 9.12
C VAL A 8 -5.92 9.78 8.21
N ALA A 9 -6.29 8.55 7.86
CA ALA A 9 -5.56 7.67 6.99
C ALA A 9 -6.33 7.41 5.69
N LEU A 10 -5.66 7.52 4.54
CA LEU A 10 -6.18 7.10 3.25
C LEU A 10 -5.46 5.83 2.83
N VAL A 11 -6.21 4.78 2.51
CA VAL A 11 -5.69 3.50 2.03
C VAL A 11 -6.24 3.23 0.64
N THR A 12 -5.36 3.11 -0.36
CA THR A 12 -5.75 2.77 -1.74
C THR A 12 -5.83 1.26 -1.93
N GLY A 13 -6.76 0.78 -2.78
CA GLY A 13 -6.97 -0.66 -2.97
C GLY A 13 -7.48 -1.33 -1.70
N ALA A 14 -8.30 -0.62 -0.92
CA ALA A 14 -8.69 -1.02 0.43
C ALA A 14 -9.94 -1.91 0.49
N ALA A 15 -10.54 -2.24 -0.65
CA ALA A 15 -11.77 -3.04 -0.70
C ALA A 15 -11.56 -4.53 -0.39
N GLN A 16 -10.32 -5.03 -0.41
CA GLN A 16 -10.02 -6.45 -0.17
C GLN A 16 -8.54 -6.69 0.20
N GLY A 17 -8.21 -7.92 0.63
CA GLY A 17 -6.84 -8.41 0.85
C GLY A 17 -6.04 -7.51 1.80
N ILE A 18 -4.78 -7.28 1.46
CA ILE A 18 -3.84 -6.49 2.28
C ILE A 18 -4.40 -5.09 2.58
N GLY A 19 -4.98 -4.41 1.59
CA GLY A 19 -5.54 -3.06 1.76
C GLY A 19 -6.68 -3.03 2.77
N ARG A 20 -7.59 -4.01 2.74
CA ARG A 20 -8.65 -4.16 3.74
C ARG A 20 -8.07 -4.41 5.14
N ALA A 21 -7.11 -5.33 5.28
CA ALA A 21 -6.48 -5.60 6.57
C ALA A 21 -5.76 -4.37 7.14
N ILE A 22 -5.11 -3.57 6.29
CA ILE A 22 -4.50 -2.29 6.68
C ILE A 22 -5.57 -1.31 7.18
N ALA A 23 -6.67 -1.15 6.43
CA ALA A 23 -7.76 -0.23 6.82
C ALA A 23 -8.36 -0.62 8.18
N LEU A 24 -8.65 -1.89 8.39
CA LEU A 24 -9.13 -2.42 9.67
C LEU A 24 -8.13 -2.17 10.82
N SER A 25 -6.84 -2.47 10.59
CA SER A 25 -5.80 -2.33 11.61
C SER A 25 -5.58 -0.87 12.02
N LEU A 26 -5.62 0.08 11.07
CA LEU A 26 -5.51 1.51 11.36
C LEU A 26 -6.74 2.03 12.10
N ALA A 27 -7.95 1.61 11.70
CA ALA A 27 -9.19 1.98 12.39
C ALA A 27 -9.23 1.45 13.83
N GLN A 28 -8.82 0.20 14.06
CA GLN A 28 -8.70 -0.38 15.41
C GLN A 28 -7.67 0.35 16.28
N ALA A 29 -6.68 0.98 15.67
CA ALA A 29 -5.70 1.82 16.35
C ALA A 29 -6.16 3.28 16.55
N GLY A 30 -7.43 3.59 16.24
CA GLY A 30 -8.07 4.90 16.48
C GLY A 30 -7.93 5.91 15.33
N ALA A 31 -7.47 5.51 14.14
CA ALA A 31 -7.50 6.37 12.97
C ALA A 31 -8.90 6.44 12.34
N THR A 32 -9.24 7.59 11.76
CA THR A 32 -10.36 7.70 10.81
C THR A 32 -9.87 7.30 9.44
N VAL A 33 -10.50 6.31 8.79
CA VAL A 33 -9.99 5.72 7.56
C VAL A 33 -10.82 6.11 6.34
N ALA A 34 -10.18 6.72 5.34
CA ALA A 34 -10.69 6.79 3.98
C ALA A 34 -10.38 5.47 3.27
N VAL A 35 -11.41 4.65 3.06
CA VAL A 35 -11.35 3.37 2.33
C VAL A 35 -11.51 3.67 0.85
N VAL A 36 -10.42 3.57 0.08
CA VAL A 36 -10.37 4.03 -1.30
C VAL A 36 -10.16 2.88 -2.26
N ASP A 37 -11.07 2.70 -3.21
CA ASP A 37 -11.01 1.66 -4.25
C ASP A 37 -11.87 2.04 -5.47
N ILE A 38 -11.71 1.32 -6.57
CA ILE A 38 -12.63 1.37 -7.71
C ILE A 38 -13.92 0.57 -7.44
N MET A 39 -13.88 -0.40 -6.53
CA MET A 39 -14.97 -1.30 -6.16
C MET A 39 -15.80 -0.71 -5.01
N GLU A 40 -16.71 0.19 -5.34
CA GLU A 40 -17.47 0.97 -4.37
C GLU A 40 -18.27 0.10 -3.37
N GLU A 41 -18.97 -0.94 -3.84
CA GLU A 41 -19.75 -1.83 -2.97
C GLU A 41 -18.87 -2.55 -1.92
N LYS A 42 -17.71 -3.06 -2.36
CA LYS A 42 -16.77 -3.71 -1.43
C LYS A 42 -16.13 -2.72 -0.46
N SER A 43 -15.86 -1.49 -0.90
CA SER A 43 -15.37 -0.43 -0.02
C SER A 43 -16.39 -0.10 1.07
N ASN A 44 -17.67 -0.02 0.72
CA ASN A 44 -18.75 0.19 1.69
C ASN A 44 -18.85 -0.97 2.68
N ALA A 45 -18.70 -2.22 2.25
CA ALA A 45 -18.69 -3.37 3.15
C ALA A 45 -17.51 -3.31 4.16
N VAL A 46 -16.34 -2.84 3.74
CA VAL A 46 -15.20 -2.61 4.66
C VAL A 46 -15.50 -1.47 5.65
N VAL A 47 -16.13 -0.40 5.19
CA VAL A 47 -16.57 0.70 6.08
C VAL A 47 -17.53 0.20 7.13
N GLU A 48 -18.56 -0.59 6.75
CA GLU A 48 -19.50 -1.19 7.69
C GLU A 48 -18.81 -2.09 8.72
N GLU A 49 -17.82 -2.87 8.29
CA GLU A 49 -17.03 -3.72 9.18
C GLU A 49 -16.24 -2.90 10.19
N ILE A 50 -15.59 -1.82 9.75
CA ILE A 50 -14.86 -0.89 10.64
C ILE A 50 -15.83 -0.26 11.64
N CYS A 51 -16.97 0.25 11.18
CA CYS A 51 -17.95 0.90 12.05
C CYS A 51 -18.57 -0.07 13.07
N ARG A 52 -18.86 -1.33 12.68
CA ARG A 52 -19.30 -2.37 13.62
C ARG A 52 -18.24 -2.69 14.69
N GLY A 53 -16.95 -2.56 14.37
CA GLY A 53 -15.85 -2.67 15.31
C GLY A 53 -15.62 -1.42 16.17
N GLY A 54 -16.46 -0.39 16.08
CA GLY A 54 -16.35 0.87 16.84
C GLY A 54 -15.39 1.88 16.23
N GLY A 55 -14.80 1.61 15.06
CA GLY A 55 -13.92 2.53 14.33
C GLY A 55 -14.69 3.53 13.47
N GLN A 56 -13.95 4.44 12.83
CA GLN A 56 -14.50 5.44 11.92
C GLN A 56 -13.92 5.27 10.52
N ALA A 57 -14.77 5.19 9.51
CA ALA A 57 -14.35 5.09 8.12
C ALA A 57 -15.35 5.72 7.16
N THR A 58 -14.88 6.04 5.96
CA THR A 58 -15.70 6.50 4.84
C THR A 58 -15.15 5.92 3.55
N ALA A 59 -16.03 5.42 2.67
CA ALA A 59 -15.65 4.96 1.35
C ALA A 59 -15.54 6.12 0.35
N PHE A 60 -14.54 6.03 -0.53
CA PHE A 60 -14.36 6.93 -1.67
C PHE A 60 -14.00 6.09 -2.90
N LYS A 61 -14.67 6.35 -4.01
CA LYS A 61 -14.35 5.72 -5.29
C LYS A 61 -13.22 6.46 -5.97
N MET A 62 -12.14 5.75 -6.32
CA MET A 62 -11.00 6.35 -7.01
C MET A 62 -10.25 5.32 -7.86
N ASN A 63 -9.95 5.70 -9.10
CA ASN A 63 -8.98 5.02 -9.96
C ASN A 63 -7.63 5.71 -9.80
N VAL A 64 -6.66 5.03 -9.21
CA VAL A 64 -5.30 5.58 -8.97
C VAL A 64 -4.53 5.87 -10.26
N ALA A 65 -4.92 5.28 -11.40
CA ALA A 65 -4.28 5.52 -12.69
C ALA A 65 -4.84 6.75 -13.44
N ASP A 66 -5.86 7.40 -12.89
CA ASP A 66 -6.51 8.58 -13.48
C ASP A 66 -6.15 9.81 -12.63
N GLU A 67 -5.34 10.71 -13.21
CA GLU A 67 -4.81 11.88 -12.51
C GLU A 67 -5.90 12.82 -12.02
N ASP A 68 -6.92 13.10 -12.84
CA ASP A 68 -7.99 14.00 -12.47
C ASP A 68 -8.90 13.40 -11.40
N ASN A 69 -9.16 12.09 -11.48
CA ASN A 69 -9.91 11.36 -10.48
C ASN A 69 -9.15 11.30 -9.13
N VAL A 70 -7.81 11.11 -9.16
CA VAL A 70 -6.99 11.19 -7.94
C VAL A 70 -7.07 12.58 -7.33
N LYS A 71 -6.86 13.65 -8.10
CA LYS A 71 -6.94 15.04 -7.60
C LYS A 71 -8.29 15.35 -6.96
N GLN A 72 -9.39 14.92 -7.60
CA GLN A 72 -10.73 15.14 -7.07
C GLN A 72 -10.98 14.34 -5.80
N ALA A 73 -10.64 13.04 -5.78
CA ALA A 73 -10.84 12.19 -4.61
C ALA A 73 -10.06 12.69 -3.38
N PHE A 74 -8.82 13.16 -3.55
CA PHE A 74 -8.06 13.73 -2.44
C PHE A 74 -8.68 15.03 -1.90
N LYS A 75 -9.23 15.89 -2.77
CA LYS A 75 -10.00 17.08 -2.34
C LYS A 75 -11.23 16.66 -1.52
N ASP A 76 -11.99 15.67 -2.01
CA ASP A 76 -13.20 15.18 -1.33
C ASP A 76 -12.89 14.56 0.03
N VAL A 77 -11.81 13.76 0.13
CA VAL A 77 -11.33 13.22 1.40
C VAL A 77 -10.99 14.34 2.39
N ILE A 78 -10.20 15.33 1.97
CA ILE A 78 -9.79 16.44 2.84
C ILE A 78 -11.01 17.30 3.23
N ALA A 79 -11.93 17.57 2.29
CA ALA A 79 -13.15 18.34 2.56
C ALA A 79 -14.06 17.61 3.58
N LYS A 80 -14.19 16.28 3.46
CA LYS A 80 -15.09 15.49 4.31
C LYS A 80 -14.49 15.14 5.66
N LEU A 81 -13.18 14.83 5.71
CA LEU A 81 -12.50 14.38 6.94
C LEU A 81 -11.64 15.47 7.60
N GLY A 82 -11.52 16.64 6.98
CA GLY A 82 -10.86 17.83 7.51
C GLY A 82 -9.33 17.84 7.33
N ARG A 83 -8.69 16.68 7.17
CA ARG A 83 -7.23 16.55 7.09
C ARG A 83 -6.81 15.25 6.44
N LEU A 84 -5.52 15.07 6.15
CA LEU A 84 -4.92 13.83 5.69
C LEU A 84 -3.50 13.73 6.24
N GLU A 85 -3.25 12.73 7.09
CA GLU A 85 -1.96 12.58 7.77
C GLU A 85 -1.23 11.31 7.37
N ILE A 86 -1.97 10.26 7.01
CA ILE A 86 -1.40 8.96 6.65
C ILE A 86 -1.89 8.58 5.25
N LEU A 87 -0.95 8.28 4.36
CA LEU A 87 -1.23 7.73 3.04
C LEU A 87 -0.64 6.33 2.94
N VAL A 88 -1.48 5.35 2.62
CA VAL A 88 -1.01 4.00 2.28
C VAL A 88 -1.31 3.71 0.81
N ASN A 89 -0.27 3.70 0.00
CA ASN A 89 -0.34 3.32 -1.41
C ASN A 89 -0.26 1.79 -1.52
N ASN A 90 -1.42 1.15 -1.52
CA ASN A 90 -1.52 -0.31 -1.60
C ASN A 90 -2.13 -0.79 -2.93
N ALA A 91 -2.91 0.02 -3.64
CA ALA A 91 -3.51 -0.39 -4.91
C ALA A 91 -2.46 -0.95 -5.87
N GLY A 92 -2.76 -2.10 -6.46
CA GLY A 92 -1.84 -2.75 -7.39
C GLY A 92 -2.44 -4.00 -8.02
N ILE A 93 -1.91 -4.35 -9.19
CA ILE A 93 -2.29 -5.52 -9.96
C ILE A 93 -1.05 -6.27 -10.45
N ALA A 94 -1.23 -7.52 -10.84
CA ALA A 94 -0.28 -8.31 -11.60
C ALA A 94 -0.88 -8.71 -12.96
N ARG A 95 -0.02 -8.80 -13.97
CA ARG A 95 -0.31 -9.34 -15.31
C ARG A 95 0.91 -10.13 -15.74
N ASP A 96 0.93 -11.38 -15.33
CA ASP A 96 2.10 -12.26 -15.47
C ASP A 96 2.20 -12.80 -16.90
N GLN A 97 3.38 -12.63 -17.50
CA GLN A 97 3.71 -13.15 -18.82
C GLN A 97 5.23 -13.15 -19.01
N LEU A 98 5.77 -14.19 -19.66
CA LEU A 98 7.19 -14.21 -20.04
C LEU A 98 7.52 -13.00 -20.92
N ILE A 99 8.71 -12.41 -20.74
CA ILE A 99 9.11 -11.15 -21.39
C ILE A 99 8.91 -11.16 -22.90
N MET A 100 9.20 -12.29 -23.57
CA MET A 100 9.05 -12.44 -25.02
C MET A 100 7.58 -12.44 -25.50
N ARG A 101 6.62 -12.61 -24.60
CA ARG A 101 5.18 -12.64 -24.90
C ARG A 101 4.41 -11.53 -24.22
N MET A 102 5.08 -10.70 -23.41
CA MET A 102 4.43 -9.63 -22.67
C MET A 102 3.96 -8.53 -23.62
N LYS A 103 2.66 -8.24 -23.57
CA LYS A 103 2.07 -7.18 -24.39
C LYS A 103 2.37 -5.83 -23.80
N ARG A 104 2.57 -4.83 -24.66
CA ARG A 104 2.76 -3.44 -24.26
C ARG A 104 1.61 -2.93 -23.41
N ALA A 105 0.37 -3.29 -23.73
CA ALA A 105 -0.81 -2.92 -22.95
C ALA A 105 -0.78 -3.45 -21.52
N ASP A 106 -0.31 -4.70 -21.30
CA ASP A 106 -0.17 -5.27 -19.95
C ASP A 106 0.96 -4.60 -19.16
N TRP A 107 2.04 -4.24 -19.85
CA TRP A 107 3.12 -3.44 -19.27
C TRP A 107 2.62 -2.08 -18.80
N ASP A 108 2.00 -1.31 -19.72
CA ASP A 108 1.50 0.05 -19.43
C ASP A 108 0.44 0.04 -18.32
N LEU A 109 -0.47 -0.94 -18.34
CA LEU A 109 -1.50 -1.08 -17.31
C LEU A 109 -0.89 -1.31 -15.90
N VAL A 110 0.08 -2.23 -15.81
CA VAL A 110 0.73 -2.52 -14.51
C VAL A 110 1.54 -1.33 -14.02
N LEU A 111 2.32 -0.68 -14.88
CA LEU A 111 3.06 0.52 -14.48
C LEU A 111 2.13 1.68 -14.15
N GLY A 112 1.06 1.87 -14.91
CA GLY A 112 0.06 2.90 -14.68
C GLY A 112 -0.57 2.82 -13.29
N ILE A 113 -0.94 1.62 -12.87
CA ILE A 113 -1.57 1.43 -11.55
C ILE A 113 -0.52 1.37 -10.44
N ASN A 114 0.51 0.50 -10.58
CA ASN A 114 1.41 0.16 -9.48
C ASN A 114 2.49 1.22 -9.21
N LEU A 115 2.85 2.05 -10.18
CA LEU A 115 3.90 3.06 -10.06
C LEU A 115 3.37 4.47 -10.27
N THR A 116 2.75 4.74 -11.43
CA THR A 116 2.20 6.07 -11.70
C THR A 116 1.12 6.44 -10.69
N GLY A 117 0.24 5.50 -10.34
CA GLY A 117 -0.79 5.71 -9.31
C GLY A 117 -0.20 6.04 -7.94
N VAL A 118 0.89 5.38 -7.53
CA VAL A 118 1.62 5.71 -6.28
C VAL A 118 2.20 7.13 -6.35
N PHE A 119 2.76 7.52 -7.49
CA PHE A 119 3.26 8.88 -7.72
C PHE A 119 2.13 9.91 -7.61
N LEU A 120 1.02 9.72 -8.31
CA LEU A 120 -0.12 10.64 -8.31
C LEU A 120 -0.72 10.82 -6.90
N CYS A 121 -0.95 9.72 -6.19
CA CYS A 121 -1.47 9.76 -4.82
C CYS A 121 -0.50 10.45 -3.86
N THR A 122 0.81 10.17 -3.98
CA THR A 122 1.85 10.83 -3.18
C THR A 122 1.89 12.32 -3.45
N GLN A 123 1.87 12.73 -4.72
CA GLN A 123 1.85 14.13 -5.15
C GLN A 123 0.60 14.87 -4.62
N ALA A 124 -0.56 14.21 -4.60
CA ALA A 124 -1.79 14.80 -4.08
C ALA A 124 -1.81 14.94 -2.53
N ALA A 125 -1.14 14.01 -1.81
CA ALA A 125 -1.10 14.04 -0.35
C ALA A 125 -0.10 15.04 0.24
N VAL A 126 1.07 15.16 -0.38
CA VAL A 126 2.21 15.94 0.13
C VAL A 126 1.85 17.39 0.49
N PRO A 127 1.09 18.17 -0.30
CA PRO A 127 0.76 19.56 0.05
C PRO A 127 0.03 19.70 1.39
N ALA A 128 -0.93 18.79 1.70
CA ALA A 128 -1.64 18.80 2.97
C ALA A 128 -0.69 18.47 4.14
N MET A 129 0.16 17.46 3.97
CA MET A 129 1.16 17.04 4.96
C MET A 129 2.22 18.12 5.21
N LEU A 130 2.67 18.82 4.17
CA LEU A 130 3.60 19.95 4.30
C LEU A 130 3.00 21.10 5.14
N LYS A 131 1.72 21.44 4.90
CA LYS A 131 1.00 22.46 5.65
C LYS A 131 0.86 22.10 7.13
N GLN A 132 0.64 20.82 7.43
CA GLN A 132 0.49 20.30 8.79
C GLN A 132 1.83 20.09 9.49
N ARG A 133 2.95 20.05 8.74
CA ARG A 133 4.30 19.66 9.22
C ARG A 133 4.29 18.28 9.89
N TRP A 134 3.50 17.37 9.36
CA TRP A 134 3.41 15.98 9.78
C TRP A 134 2.82 15.14 8.66
N GLY A 135 3.40 13.96 8.46
CA GLY A 135 2.85 12.98 7.50
C GLY A 135 3.55 11.63 7.59
N ARG A 136 2.83 10.59 7.19
CA ARG A 136 3.34 9.22 7.04
C ARG A 136 2.87 8.67 5.70
N ILE A 137 3.80 8.39 4.81
CA ILE A 137 3.52 7.77 3.51
C ILE A 137 4.12 6.38 3.52
N ILE A 138 3.29 5.36 3.32
CA ILE A 138 3.69 3.97 3.30
C ILE A 138 3.32 3.38 1.93
N ASN A 139 4.31 2.93 1.18
CA ASN A 139 4.15 2.36 -0.15
C ASN A 139 4.26 0.84 -0.08
N ILE A 140 3.25 0.11 -0.57
CA ILE A 140 3.32 -1.34 -0.64
C ILE A 140 4.08 -1.74 -1.92
N ALA A 141 5.35 -2.06 -1.73
CA ALA A 141 6.24 -2.60 -2.76
C ALA A 141 6.08 -4.13 -2.90
N SER A 142 7.16 -4.86 -3.06
CA SER A 142 7.26 -6.33 -3.05
C SER A 142 8.73 -6.73 -2.97
N ILE A 143 9.01 -7.94 -2.46
CA ILE A 143 10.34 -8.53 -2.60
C ILE A 143 10.73 -8.69 -4.09
N PHE A 144 9.76 -8.90 -4.98
CA PHE A 144 10.03 -9.01 -6.41
C PHE A 144 10.47 -7.70 -7.07
N GLY A 145 10.27 -6.55 -6.41
CA GLY A 145 10.90 -5.28 -6.79
C GLY A 145 12.39 -5.23 -6.48
N GLN A 146 12.90 -6.12 -5.61
CA GLN A 146 14.31 -6.19 -5.22
C GLN A 146 15.04 -7.36 -5.89
N MET A 147 14.39 -8.52 -6.02
CA MET A 147 15.03 -9.72 -6.57
C MET A 147 14.57 -10.09 -7.98
N GLY A 148 13.50 -9.48 -8.47
CA GLY A 148 12.86 -9.90 -9.72
C GLY A 148 12.08 -11.21 -9.58
N GLN A 149 11.26 -11.50 -10.59
CA GLN A 149 10.54 -12.78 -10.72
C GLN A 149 10.30 -13.10 -12.18
N ALA A 150 10.60 -14.33 -12.59
CA ALA A 150 10.31 -14.78 -13.94
C ALA A 150 8.80 -14.65 -14.25
N GLY A 151 8.47 -14.13 -15.43
CA GLY A 151 7.09 -13.86 -15.83
C GLY A 151 6.49 -12.57 -15.27
N GLN A 152 7.20 -11.83 -14.43
CA GLN A 152 6.72 -10.61 -13.79
C GLN A 152 7.59 -9.37 -14.08
N ALA A 153 8.09 -9.23 -15.29
CA ALA A 153 8.96 -8.10 -15.64
C ALA A 153 8.32 -6.73 -15.39
N ASN A 154 7.04 -6.55 -15.79
CA ASN A 154 6.25 -5.35 -15.53
C ASN A 154 6.01 -5.10 -14.03
N TYR A 155 5.61 -6.12 -13.31
CA TYR A 155 5.36 -6.04 -11.86
C TYR A 155 6.64 -5.72 -11.09
N SER A 156 7.73 -6.46 -11.35
CA SER A 156 9.03 -6.25 -10.72
C SER A 156 9.57 -4.85 -11.00
N ALA A 157 9.49 -4.37 -12.26
CA ALA A 157 9.88 -3.02 -12.63
C ALA A 157 9.05 -1.97 -11.89
N SER A 158 7.71 -2.14 -11.81
CA SER A 158 6.83 -1.23 -11.09
C SER A 158 7.17 -1.15 -9.61
N LYS A 159 7.41 -2.30 -8.95
CA LYS A 159 7.71 -2.36 -7.52
C LYS A 159 9.12 -1.86 -7.19
N ALA A 160 10.10 -2.07 -8.08
CA ALA A 160 11.41 -1.43 -8.00
C ALA A 160 11.31 0.10 -8.14
N GLY A 161 10.50 0.59 -9.07
CA GLY A 161 10.21 2.02 -9.23
C GLY A 161 9.59 2.64 -7.98
N VAL A 162 8.67 1.95 -7.32
CA VAL A 162 8.08 2.38 -6.04
C VAL A 162 9.15 2.53 -4.95
N ILE A 163 10.14 1.64 -4.89
CA ILE A 163 11.26 1.74 -3.94
C ILE A 163 12.09 3.00 -4.22
N GLY A 164 12.44 3.25 -5.48
CA GLY A 164 13.17 4.46 -5.87
C GLY A 164 12.39 5.74 -5.58
N LEU A 165 11.08 5.77 -5.91
CA LEU A 165 10.19 6.88 -5.60
C LEU A 165 10.11 7.15 -4.08
N THR A 166 10.03 6.10 -3.27
CA THR A 166 10.04 6.18 -1.81
C THR A 166 11.27 6.92 -1.30
N MET A 167 12.46 6.53 -1.77
CA MET A 167 13.73 7.12 -1.34
C MET A 167 13.86 8.59 -1.77
N ALA A 168 13.45 8.91 -3.01
CA ALA A 168 13.50 10.27 -3.53
C ALA A 168 12.55 11.19 -2.75
N THR A 169 11.27 10.79 -2.61
CA THR A 169 10.29 11.57 -1.87
C THR A 169 10.67 11.75 -0.40
N ALA A 170 11.22 10.71 0.24
CA ALA A 170 11.69 10.81 1.62
C ALA A 170 12.73 11.93 1.81
N ARG A 171 13.68 12.08 0.87
CA ARG A 171 14.70 13.15 0.92
C ARG A 171 14.08 14.55 0.80
N GLU A 172 13.04 14.69 -0.02
CA GLU A 172 12.38 15.98 -0.26
C GLU A 172 11.59 16.48 0.95
N VAL A 173 10.92 15.56 1.69
CA VAL A 173 9.92 15.95 2.70
C VAL A 173 10.37 15.72 4.15
N ALA A 174 11.49 15.07 4.40
CA ALA A 174 11.96 14.70 5.76
C ALA A 174 12.08 15.91 6.70
N SER A 175 12.56 17.06 6.20
CA SER A 175 12.70 18.30 6.99
C SER A 175 11.36 18.88 7.50
N ARG A 176 10.24 18.32 7.04
CA ARG A 176 8.88 18.71 7.42
C ARG A 176 8.19 17.71 8.33
N ASN A 177 8.95 16.81 8.98
CA ASN A 177 8.41 15.74 9.81
C ASN A 177 7.46 14.80 9.05
N ILE A 178 7.76 14.57 7.76
CA ILE A 178 7.05 13.62 6.92
C ILE A 178 7.99 12.47 6.64
N THR A 179 7.57 11.25 6.98
CA THR A 179 8.33 10.04 6.63
C THR A 179 7.70 9.33 5.45
N VAL A 180 8.55 8.77 4.58
CA VAL A 180 8.12 7.99 3.42
C VAL A 180 8.88 6.68 3.42
N ASN A 181 8.17 5.57 3.57
CA ASN A 181 8.77 4.24 3.64
C ASN A 181 8.04 3.26 2.72
N ALA A 182 8.71 2.19 2.35
CA ALA A 182 8.11 1.08 1.63
C ALA A 182 8.03 -0.16 2.52
N ILE A 183 7.01 -0.98 2.28
CA ILE A 183 6.95 -2.36 2.77
C ILE A 183 7.12 -3.27 1.58
N ALA A 184 7.97 -4.28 1.69
CA ALA A 184 8.18 -5.31 0.69
C ALA A 184 7.63 -6.65 1.22
N PRO A 185 6.33 -6.95 0.98
CA PRO A 185 5.78 -8.25 1.33
C PRO A 185 6.45 -9.37 0.53
N GLY A 186 6.58 -10.52 1.17
CA GLY A 186 6.90 -11.78 0.51
C GLY A 186 5.64 -12.48 0.00
N PHE A 187 5.59 -13.81 0.18
CA PHE A 187 4.42 -14.58 -0.16
C PHE A 187 3.34 -14.44 0.93
N ILE A 188 2.32 -13.64 0.63
CA ILE A 188 1.18 -13.37 1.54
C ILE A 188 -0.04 -14.14 1.03
N GLU A 189 -0.70 -14.85 1.93
CA GLU A 189 -1.93 -15.58 1.62
C GLU A 189 -3.08 -14.61 1.37
N THR A 190 -3.50 -14.51 0.11
CA THR A 190 -4.58 -13.66 -0.38
C THR A 190 -5.37 -14.42 -1.44
N ALA A 191 -6.52 -13.91 -1.87
CA ALA A 191 -7.26 -14.49 -3.00
C ALA A 191 -6.40 -14.60 -4.28
N MET A 192 -5.46 -13.68 -4.49
CA MET A 192 -4.53 -13.70 -5.63
C MET A 192 -3.56 -14.88 -5.54
N THR A 193 -2.98 -15.16 -4.38
CA THR A 193 -2.02 -16.26 -4.19
C THR A 193 -2.70 -17.62 -4.05
N GLN A 194 -3.95 -17.65 -3.59
CA GLN A 194 -4.77 -18.86 -3.55
C GLN A 194 -5.16 -19.36 -4.94
N ALA A 195 -5.23 -18.47 -5.93
CA ALA A 195 -5.51 -18.84 -7.33
C ALA A 195 -4.31 -19.45 -8.07
N LEU A 196 -3.12 -19.48 -7.46
CA LEU A 196 -1.93 -20.13 -8.04
C LEU A 196 -2.05 -21.65 -8.00
N ALA A 197 -1.43 -22.34 -8.98
CA ALA A 197 -1.36 -23.80 -9.01
C ALA A 197 -0.70 -24.34 -7.71
N PRO A 198 -1.22 -25.47 -7.16
CA PRO A 198 -0.73 -26.05 -5.90
C PRO A 198 0.79 -26.26 -5.87
N GLU A 199 1.35 -26.77 -6.98
CA GLU A 199 2.78 -27.07 -7.12
C GLU A 199 3.64 -25.79 -7.03
N LEU A 200 3.14 -24.69 -7.60
CA LEU A 200 3.83 -23.40 -7.53
C LEU A 200 3.78 -22.84 -6.12
N ARG A 201 2.63 -22.96 -5.43
CA ARG A 201 2.48 -22.57 -4.02
C ARG A 201 3.45 -23.33 -3.14
N GLU A 202 3.53 -24.65 -3.28
CA GLU A 202 4.45 -25.49 -2.51
C GLU A 202 5.91 -25.10 -2.75
N THR A 203 6.28 -24.84 -4.01
CA THR A 203 7.63 -24.39 -4.36
C THR A 203 7.96 -23.05 -3.69
N MET A 204 7.01 -22.11 -3.66
CA MET A 204 7.20 -20.83 -2.99
C MET A 204 7.29 -20.99 -1.46
N PHE A 205 6.49 -21.85 -0.85
CA PHE A 205 6.54 -22.12 0.58
C PHE A 205 7.91 -22.65 1.02
N LYS A 206 8.53 -23.53 0.24
CA LYS A 206 9.87 -24.06 0.52
C LYS A 206 10.97 -22.99 0.54
N GLN A 207 10.71 -21.82 -0.05
CA GLN A 207 11.64 -20.69 -0.05
C GLN A 207 11.48 -19.78 1.18
N ILE A 208 10.49 -20.02 2.03
CA ILE A 208 10.22 -19.19 3.22
C ILE A 208 10.87 -19.85 4.45
N PRO A 209 11.94 -19.28 5.01
CA PRO A 209 12.62 -19.85 6.19
C PRO A 209 11.71 -20.04 7.40
N MET A 210 10.70 -19.19 7.60
CA MET A 210 9.71 -19.34 8.68
C MET A 210 8.74 -20.51 8.45
N GLY A 211 8.78 -21.22 7.31
CA GLY A 211 7.99 -22.41 7.03
C GLY A 211 6.48 -22.18 6.85
N ARG A 212 6.03 -20.94 6.77
CA ARG A 212 4.63 -20.57 6.54
C ARG A 212 4.50 -19.35 5.62
N PRO A 213 3.39 -19.22 4.88
CA PRO A 213 3.07 -17.96 4.22
C PRO A 213 2.83 -16.86 5.26
N GLY A 214 3.01 -15.61 4.85
CA GLY A 214 2.51 -14.47 5.63
C GLY A 214 1.00 -14.32 5.46
N HIS A 215 0.37 -13.65 6.42
CA HIS A 215 -1.02 -13.22 6.34
C HIS A 215 -1.08 -11.71 6.07
N ASP A 216 -2.20 -11.23 5.59
CA ASP A 216 -2.46 -9.80 5.36
C ASP A 216 -2.25 -8.96 6.64
N VAL A 217 -2.58 -9.52 7.81
CA VAL A 217 -2.34 -8.89 9.12
C VAL A 217 -0.85 -8.71 9.44
N ASP A 218 0.05 -9.57 8.93
CA ASP A 218 1.50 -9.39 9.12
C ASP A 218 1.96 -8.10 8.43
N VAL A 219 1.43 -7.81 7.23
CA VAL A 219 1.69 -6.55 6.51
C VAL A 219 1.02 -5.37 7.20
N ALA A 220 -0.24 -5.51 7.62
CA ALA A 220 -0.99 -4.46 8.29
C ALA A 220 -0.32 -4.00 9.60
N ASN A 221 0.28 -4.92 10.36
CA ASN A 221 1.05 -4.58 11.57
C ASN A 221 2.29 -3.74 11.27
N ALA A 222 3.02 -4.03 10.20
CA ALA A 222 4.16 -3.23 9.76
C ALA A 222 3.71 -1.83 9.29
N VAL A 223 2.59 -1.73 8.55
CA VAL A 223 1.99 -0.45 8.16
C VAL A 223 1.62 0.36 9.39
N LYS A 224 0.91 -0.25 10.36
CA LYS A 224 0.51 0.43 11.60
C LYS A 224 1.71 0.99 12.37
N PHE A 225 2.80 0.24 12.46
CA PHE A 225 4.05 0.71 13.08
C PHE A 225 4.62 1.92 12.30
N LEU A 226 4.76 1.83 10.98
CA LEU A 226 5.29 2.94 10.16
C LEU A 226 4.36 4.16 10.13
N ALA A 227 3.07 3.99 10.38
CA ALA A 227 2.10 5.09 10.48
C ALA A 227 2.15 5.82 11.83
N SER A 228 2.80 5.25 12.85
CA SER A 228 2.82 5.77 14.22
C SER A 228 3.88 6.85 14.44
N GLU A 229 3.82 7.49 15.62
CA GLU A 229 4.87 8.41 16.11
C GLU A 229 6.18 7.66 16.42
N GLU A 230 6.10 6.39 16.81
CA GLU A 230 7.25 5.57 17.20
C GLU A 230 8.26 5.35 16.06
N SER A 231 7.78 5.41 14.80
CA SER A 231 8.61 5.30 13.60
C SER A 231 9.12 6.64 13.05
N GLY A 232 8.99 7.73 13.83
CA GLY A 232 9.25 9.10 13.36
C GLY A 232 10.68 9.37 12.88
N TYR A 233 11.65 8.49 13.19
CA TYR A 233 13.03 8.59 12.69
C TYR A 233 13.35 7.58 11.58
N ILE A 234 12.34 6.84 11.09
CA ILE A 234 12.48 5.87 9.99
C ILE A 234 11.91 6.51 8.72
N THR A 235 12.78 6.82 7.75
CA THR A 235 12.36 7.35 6.44
C THR A 235 13.29 6.87 5.32
N GLY A 236 12.77 6.71 4.12
CA GLY A 236 13.50 6.20 2.95
C GLY A 236 13.83 4.71 3.03
N ASN A 237 13.22 3.96 3.94
CA ASN A 237 13.53 2.55 4.19
C ASN A 237 12.56 1.61 3.46
N VAL A 238 13.02 0.37 3.26
CA VAL A 238 12.21 -0.74 2.74
C VAL A 238 12.15 -1.83 3.81
N ILE A 239 11.00 -1.92 4.50
CA ILE A 239 10.77 -2.95 5.52
C ILE A 239 10.29 -4.23 4.84
N LYS A 240 11.03 -5.32 5.01
CA LYS A 240 10.68 -6.63 4.47
C LYS A 240 9.74 -7.37 5.42
N VAL A 241 8.59 -7.81 4.91
CA VAL A 241 7.61 -8.65 5.63
C VAL A 241 7.43 -9.93 4.82
N ASN A 242 8.40 -10.85 4.92
CA ASN A 242 8.53 -11.95 3.98
C ASN A 242 8.94 -13.30 4.58
N GLY A 243 8.93 -13.44 5.91
CA GLY A 243 9.30 -14.68 6.59
C GLY A 243 10.75 -15.14 6.34
N GLY A 244 11.64 -14.20 5.96
CA GLY A 244 13.05 -14.50 5.65
C GLY A 244 13.30 -14.88 4.18
N MET A 245 12.29 -14.85 3.30
CA MET A 245 12.43 -15.21 1.88
C MET A 245 13.47 -14.34 1.14
N LEU A 246 13.64 -13.10 1.57
CA LEU A 246 14.70 -12.21 1.13
C LEU A 246 15.31 -11.50 2.34
N MET A 247 16.59 -11.75 2.61
CA MET A 247 17.37 -11.13 3.69
C MET A 247 18.38 -10.12 3.12
N GLY A 248 18.78 -9.14 3.92
CA GLY A 248 19.77 -8.12 3.53
C GLY A 248 19.21 -6.89 2.86
#